data_7118d1b5d08d598bf9a550b60e59b7d0
#
_entry.id   7118d1b5d08d598bf9a550b60e59b7d0
#
_cell.length_a   1.000
_cell.length_b   1.000
_cell.length_c   1.000
_cell.angle_alpha   90.00
_cell.angle_beta   90.00
_cell.angle_gamma   90.00
#
_symmetry.space_group_name_H-M   'P 1'
#
loop_
_entity.id
_entity.type
_entity.pdbx_description
1 polymer ?
#
loop_
_entity_poly.entity_id
_entity_poly.type
_entity_poly.pdbx_seq_one_letter_code
_entity_poly.pdbx_strand_id
1 'polypeptide(L)'
;MALPRPGGSRLQLWWLMAAMGLCATLPANSGEIILDDVHIYYSAFPSRLIPPGVAAAHDLTRAENLMMINISIKQGDQPIEADISGDVTNILGQARTIRFVPIVEQDALYYLGEVIVDEKDWLRFDLTIDSDSMSEPYELQFERRFY
;
A
#
# COMPACT_ATOMS: atom_id res chain seq x y z
N MET A 1 -57.89 32.33 -28.06
CA MET A 1 -57.42 31.07 -28.65
C MET A 1 -56.01 30.85 -28.07
N ALA A 2 -55.90 30.08 -27.00
CA ALA A 2 -54.65 29.85 -26.33
C ALA A 2 -54.09 28.48 -26.73
N LEU A 3 -52.86 28.46 -27.23
CA LEU A 3 -52.12 27.22 -27.57
C LEU A 3 -51.52 26.62 -26.30
N PRO A 4 -51.58 25.32 -26.12
CA PRO A 4 -50.93 24.67 -24.98
C PRO A 4 -49.41 24.59 -25.20
N ARG A 5 -48.63 24.94 -24.18
CA ARG A 5 -47.20 24.71 -24.13
C ARG A 5 -46.91 23.22 -23.87
N PRO A 6 -46.02 22.58 -24.61
CA PRO A 6 -45.57 21.25 -24.27
C PRO A 6 -44.60 21.32 -23.09
N GLY A 7 -44.87 20.47 -22.13
CA GLY A 7 -44.07 20.28 -20.93
C GLY A 7 -42.66 19.81 -21.23
N GLY A 8 -41.74 20.43 -20.52
CA GLY A 8 -40.32 20.12 -20.57
C GLY A 8 -40.02 18.70 -20.16
N SER A 9 -39.29 18.03 -20.99
CA SER A 9 -38.76 16.69 -20.84
C SER A 9 -37.73 16.61 -19.69
N ARG A 10 -38.15 15.96 -18.63
CA ARG A 10 -37.26 15.53 -17.51
C ARG A 10 -36.49 14.23 -17.84
N LEU A 11 -36.00 14.09 -19.06
CA LEU A 11 -35.40 12.82 -19.52
C LEU A 11 -33.92 12.95 -19.91
N GLN A 12 -33.16 13.84 -19.30
CA GLN A 12 -31.72 13.96 -19.62
C GLN A 12 -30.78 13.93 -18.41
N LEU A 13 -31.13 13.27 -17.33
CA LEU A 13 -30.21 13.16 -16.17
C LEU A 13 -29.82 11.72 -15.78
N TRP A 14 -29.97 10.75 -16.68
CA TRP A 14 -29.71 9.35 -16.37
C TRP A 14 -28.52 8.74 -17.11
N TRP A 15 -27.72 9.54 -17.81
CA TRP A 15 -26.59 9.03 -18.59
C TRP A 15 -25.19 9.36 -18.02
N LEU A 16 -25.10 9.84 -16.79
CA LEU A 16 -23.81 10.21 -16.16
C LEU A 16 -23.37 9.29 -15.01
N MET A 17 -23.97 8.12 -14.85
CA MET A 17 -23.58 7.17 -13.81
C MET A 17 -23.06 5.81 -14.33
N ALA A 18 -22.47 5.77 -15.51
CA ALA A 18 -21.92 4.52 -16.07
C ALA A 18 -20.41 4.61 -16.35
N ALA A 19 -19.67 5.44 -15.64
CA ALA A 19 -18.20 5.48 -15.70
C ALA A 19 -17.58 5.23 -14.33
N MET A 20 -18.21 4.36 -13.53
CA MET A 20 -17.65 3.98 -12.26
C MET A 20 -17.07 2.58 -12.35
N GLY A 21 -15.76 2.58 -12.53
CA GLY A 21 -14.91 1.60 -11.91
C GLY A 21 -14.75 0.29 -12.62
N LEU A 22 -13.95 0.26 -13.64
CA LEU A 22 -13.06 -0.87 -13.80
C LEU A 22 -11.85 -0.60 -12.88
N CYS A 23 -12.05 -0.59 -11.57
CA CYS A 23 -10.98 -0.86 -10.63
C CYS A 23 -10.54 -2.29 -10.92
N ALA A 24 -9.57 -2.42 -11.82
CA ALA A 24 -8.81 -3.65 -11.92
C ALA A 24 -8.22 -3.87 -10.52
N THR A 25 -8.83 -4.76 -9.76
CA THR A 25 -8.24 -5.32 -8.55
C THR A 25 -7.04 -6.13 -9.02
N LEU A 26 -5.92 -5.45 -9.17
CA LEU A 26 -4.64 -6.13 -9.16
C LEU A 26 -4.62 -6.93 -7.85
N PRO A 27 -4.23 -8.20 -7.86
CA PRO A 27 -3.98 -8.92 -6.63
C PRO A 27 -2.81 -8.23 -5.95
N ALA A 28 -3.10 -7.15 -5.25
CA ALA A 28 -2.16 -6.57 -4.33
C ALA A 28 -2.00 -7.63 -3.25
N ASN A 29 -0.82 -8.20 -3.22
CA ASN A 29 -0.41 -9.05 -2.14
C ASN A 29 -0.27 -8.17 -0.88
N SER A 30 -1.37 -7.74 -0.36
CA SER A 30 -1.52 -6.90 0.82
C SER A 30 -2.21 -7.70 1.90
N GLY A 31 -1.85 -7.43 3.14
CA GLY A 31 -2.49 -7.98 4.31
C GLY A 31 -2.88 -6.88 5.29
N GLU A 32 -3.79 -7.24 6.17
CA GLU A 32 -4.22 -6.44 7.30
C GLU A 32 -4.15 -7.30 8.56
N ILE A 33 -3.58 -6.73 9.62
CA ILE A 33 -3.55 -7.31 10.97
C ILE A 33 -4.34 -6.35 11.87
N ILE A 34 -5.22 -6.91 12.68
CA ILE A 34 -6.04 -6.16 13.62
C ILE A 34 -5.63 -6.57 15.04
N LEU A 35 -5.17 -5.61 15.83
CA LEU A 35 -4.77 -5.75 17.22
C LEU A 35 -5.61 -4.77 18.04
N ASP A 36 -6.68 -5.24 18.63
CA ASP A 36 -7.68 -4.40 19.30
C ASP A 36 -8.23 -3.28 18.38
N ASP A 37 -7.82 -2.04 18.58
CA ASP A 37 -8.19 -0.87 17.78
C ASP A 37 -7.05 -0.41 16.84
N VAL A 38 -5.92 -1.12 16.82
CA VAL A 38 -4.79 -0.86 15.95
C VAL A 38 -4.84 -1.76 14.72
N HIS A 39 -4.78 -1.15 13.56
CA HIS A 39 -4.75 -1.82 12.26
C HIS A 39 -3.40 -1.63 11.60
N ILE A 40 -2.74 -2.73 11.25
CA ILE A 40 -1.47 -2.75 10.51
C ILE A 40 -1.76 -3.21 9.09
N TYR A 41 -1.53 -2.35 8.12
CA TYR A 41 -1.62 -2.65 6.69
C TYR A 41 -0.23 -2.84 6.12
N TYR A 42 -0.04 -3.91 5.37
CA TYR A 42 1.24 -4.17 4.72
C TYR A 42 1.07 -4.66 3.29
N SER A 43 2.02 -4.33 2.44
CA SER A 43 2.09 -4.82 1.08
C SER A 43 3.53 -4.88 0.59
N ALA A 44 3.80 -5.79 -0.36
CA ALA A 44 5.07 -5.86 -1.05
C ALA A 44 4.81 -5.97 -2.55
N PHE A 45 5.44 -5.10 -3.34
CA PHE A 45 5.19 -4.96 -4.78
C PHE A 45 6.43 -4.48 -5.54
N PRO A 46 6.54 -4.77 -6.84
CA PRO A 46 7.62 -4.25 -7.67
C PRO A 46 7.61 -2.71 -7.72
N SER A 47 8.77 -2.07 -7.56
CA SER A 47 8.88 -0.60 -7.53
C SER A 47 8.37 0.07 -8.82
N ARG A 48 8.35 -0.66 -9.94
CA ARG A 48 7.80 -0.18 -11.22
C ARG A 48 6.31 0.11 -11.19
N LEU A 49 5.56 -0.44 -10.21
CA LEU A 49 4.14 -0.16 -10.03
C LEU A 49 3.88 1.24 -9.44
N ILE A 50 4.89 1.86 -8.86
CA ILE A 50 4.79 3.25 -8.39
C ILE A 50 4.71 4.17 -9.61
N PRO A 51 3.69 5.06 -9.71
CA PRO A 51 3.61 6.03 -10.78
C PRO A 51 4.88 6.93 -10.83
N PRO A 52 5.41 7.26 -12.02
CA PRO A 52 6.63 8.06 -12.13
C PRO A 52 6.57 9.40 -11.38
N GLY A 53 5.41 10.08 -11.39
CA GLY A 53 5.21 11.33 -10.68
C GLY A 53 5.30 11.19 -9.16
N VAL A 54 4.77 10.10 -8.61
CA VAL A 54 4.87 9.78 -7.17
C VAL A 54 6.31 9.45 -6.80
N ALA A 55 6.98 8.64 -7.60
CA ALA A 55 8.37 8.30 -7.38
C ALA A 55 9.27 9.55 -7.36
N ALA A 56 9.07 10.48 -8.31
CA ALA A 56 9.81 11.73 -8.36
C ALA A 56 9.51 12.66 -7.17
N ALA A 57 8.25 12.73 -6.73
CA ALA A 57 7.84 13.58 -5.61
C ALA A 57 8.44 13.13 -4.26
N HIS A 58 8.70 11.83 -4.09
CA HIS A 58 9.20 11.24 -2.85
C HIS A 58 10.62 10.65 -2.97
N ASP A 59 11.33 10.97 -4.04
CA ASP A 59 12.69 10.48 -4.33
C ASP A 59 12.82 8.95 -4.27
N LEU A 60 11.78 8.24 -4.78
CA LEU A 60 11.72 6.79 -4.78
C LEU A 60 12.34 6.20 -6.05
N THR A 61 13.10 5.14 -5.89
CA THR A 61 13.72 4.43 -7.02
C THR A 61 12.72 3.50 -7.69
N ARG A 62 12.72 3.53 -9.04
CA ARG A 62 11.98 2.57 -9.86
C ARG A 62 12.97 1.73 -10.66
N ALA A 63 13.05 0.44 -10.37
CA ALA A 63 13.95 -0.49 -11.05
C ALA A 63 13.29 -1.86 -11.25
N GLU A 64 13.77 -2.64 -12.20
CA GLU A 64 13.23 -3.97 -12.51
C GLU A 64 13.50 -4.99 -11.40
N ASN A 65 14.61 -4.82 -10.71
CA ASN A 65 15.07 -5.69 -9.62
C ASN A 65 14.84 -5.10 -8.24
N LEU A 66 13.87 -4.19 -8.10
CA LEU A 66 13.58 -3.53 -6.83
C LEU A 66 12.13 -3.82 -6.40
N MET A 67 11.98 -4.37 -5.21
CA MET A 67 10.70 -4.53 -4.53
C MET A 67 10.54 -3.46 -3.45
N MET A 68 9.35 -2.92 -3.34
CA MET A 68 8.96 -2.00 -2.27
C MET A 68 8.10 -2.73 -1.26
N ILE A 69 8.38 -2.49 0.01
CA ILE A 69 7.52 -2.89 1.13
C ILE A 69 6.88 -1.62 1.68
N ASN A 70 5.57 -1.64 1.79
CA ASN A 70 4.81 -0.55 2.37
C ASN A 70 4.10 -1.04 3.63
N ILE A 71 4.25 -0.30 4.73
CA ILE A 71 3.55 -0.54 5.99
C ILE A 71 2.88 0.76 6.41
N SER A 72 1.64 0.65 6.86
CA SER A 72 0.86 1.75 7.42
C SER A 72 0.14 1.25 8.65
N ILE A 73 0.16 2.03 9.73
CA ILE A 73 -0.45 1.66 11.00
C ILE A 73 -1.46 2.74 11.37
N LYS A 74 -2.65 2.31 11.78
CA LYS A 74 -3.72 3.21 12.18
C LYS A 74 -4.34 2.75 13.49
N GLN A 75 -4.78 3.70 14.30
CA GLN A 75 -5.69 3.49 15.42
C GLN A 75 -7.02 4.19 15.10
N GLY A 76 -8.06 3.40 14.86
CA GLY A 76 -9.25 3.91 14.19
C GLY A 76 -8.90 4.46 12.80
N ASP A 77 -9.23 5.73 12.52
CA ASP A 77 -8.92 6.40 11.26
C ASP A 77 -7.61 7.21 11.29
N GLN A 78 -6.95 7.28 12.45
CA GLN A 78 -5.74 8.10 12.61
C GLN A 78 -4.47 7.28 12.36
N PRO A 79 -3.54 7.78 11.53
CA PRO A 79 -2.23 7.16 11.42
C PRO A 79 -1.46 7.32 12.73
N ILE A 80 -0.73 6.29 13.11
CA ILE A 80 0.13 6.31 14.29
C ILE A 80 1.59 6.06 13.90
N GLU A 81 2.50 6.66 14.64
CA GLU A 81 3.93 6.45 14.47
C GLU A 81 4.36 5.09 15.02
N ALA A 82 5.34 4.50 14.37
CA ALA A 82 5.94 3.23 14.80
C ALA A 82 7.42 3.16 14.41
N ASP A 83 8.17 2.38 15.15
CA ASP A 83 9.49 1.92 14.78
C ASP A 83 9.36 0.57 14.06
N ILE A 84 9.87 0.51 12.83
CA ILE A 84 9.81 -0.70 12.03
C ILE A 84 11.22 -1.15 11.69
N SER A 85 11.51 -2.38 12.01
CA SER A 85 12.78 -3.03 11.72
C SER A 85 12.56 -4.46 11.22
N GLY A 86 13.54 -5.04 10.58
CA GLY A 86 13.49 -6.44 10.19
C GLY A 86 14.33 -6.78 8.99
N ASP A 87 14.23 -8.04 8.59
CA ASP A 87 15.04 -8.64 7.55
C ASP A 87 14.18 -9.29 6.47
N VAL A 88 14.76 -9.39 5.29
CA VAL A 88 14.26 -10.23 4.21
C VAL A 88 15.26 -11.36 3.94
N THR A 89 14.75 -12.56 3.79
CA THR A 89 15.56 -13.76 3.51
C THR A 89 15.12 -14.37 2.17
N ASN A 90 16.07 -14.65 1.30
CA ASN A 90 15.82 -15.31 0.02
C ASN A 90 15.82 -16.86 0.15
N ILE A 91 15.51 -17.56 -0.95
CA ILE A 91 15.47 -19.04 -0.96
C ILE A 91 16.84 -19.69 -0.65
N LEU A 92 17.93 -18.97 -0.81
CA LEU A 92 19.27 -19.44 -0.48
C LEU A 92 19.62 -19.22 1.00
N GLY A 93 18.70 -18.68 1.80
CA GLY A 93 18.93 -18.38 3.21
C GLY A 93 19.77 -17.11 3.45
N GLN A 94 19.96 -16.26 2.43
CA GLN A 94 20.68 -15.00 2.58
C GLN A 94 19.74 -13.95 3.13
N ALA A 95 20.04 -13.45 4.32
CA ALA A 95 19.28 -12.39 4.97
C ALA A 95 19.87 -11.01 4.67
N ARG A 96 18.99 -10.02 4.53
CA ARG A 96 19.35 -8.59 4.37
C ARG A 96 18.42 -7.75 5.23
N THR A 97 18.99 -6.80 5.97
CA THR A 97 18.20 -5.86 6.77
C THR A 97 17.52 -4.83 5.88
N ILE A 98 16.24 -4.59 6.14
CA ILE A 98 15.44 -3.60 5.43
C ILE A 98 15.50 -2.29 6.22
N ARG A 99 15.78 -1.21 5.51
CA ARG A 99 15.68 0.14 6.06
C ARG A 99 14.35 0.74 5.66
N PHE A 100 13.53 1.07 6.65
CA PHE A 100 12.26 1.76 6.46
C PHE A 100 12.41 3.27 6.57
N VAL A 101 11.74 4.00 5.68
CA VAL A 101 11.70 5.46 5.65
C VAL A 101 10.25 5.91 5.78
N PRO A 102 9.92 6.79 6.74
CA PRO A 102 8.58 7.33 6.86
C PRO A 102 8.28 8.31 5.71
N ILE A 103 7.11 8.17 5.11
CA ILE A 103 6.57 9.07 4.09
C ILE A 103 5.26 9.63 4.62
N VAL A 104 5.19 10.95 4.74
CA VAL A 104 3.97 11.66 5.13
C VAL A 104 3.36 12.27 3.88
N GLU A 105 2.11 11.95 3.60
CA GLU A 105 1.35 12.51 2.48
C GLU A 105 -0.06 12.88 2.96
N GLN A 106 -0.37 14.18 2.98
CA GLN A 106 -1.61 14.70 3.55
C GLN A 106 -1.82 14.20 4.99
N ASP A 107 -2.88 13.41 5.22
CA ASP A 107 -3.22 12.83 6.52
C ASP A 107 -2.80 11.35 6.64
N ALA A 108 -1.91 10.87 5.78
CA ALA A 108 -1.43 9.50 5.77
C ALA A 108 0.05 9.40 6.12
N LEU A 109 0.42 8.34 6.83
CA LEU A 109 1.79 7.99 7.17
C LEU A 109 2.07 6.57 6.67
N TYR A 110 3.10 6.45 5.85
CA TYR A 110 3.58 5.18 5.30
C TYR A 110 5.04 4.98 5.66
N TYR A 111 5.42 3.73 5.86
CA TYR A 111 6.81 3.32 6.01
C TYR A 111 7.20 2.50 4.79
N LEU A 112 8.12 3.01 3.99
CA LEU A 112 8.60 2.36 2.78
C LEU A 112 9.96 1.74 3.00
N GLY A 113 10.09 0.46 2.67
CA GLY A 113 11.35 -0.26 2.61
C GLY A 113 11.67 -0.68 1.18
N GLU A 114 12.95 -0.65 0.81
CA GLU A 114 13.46 -1.08 -0.49
C GLU A 114 14.24 -2.38 -0.35
N VAL A 115 13.96 -3.34 -1.23
CA VAL A 115 14.67 -4.62 -1.31
C VAL A 115 15.12 -4.87 -2.73
N ILE A 116 16.43 -4.98 -2.94
CA ILE A 116 16.97 -5.45 -4.21
C ILE A 116 16.79 -6.96 -4.26
N VAL A 117 16.16 -7.44 -5.33
CA VAL A 117 15.86 -8.85 -5.55
C VAL A 117 16.58 -9.37 -6.78
N ASP A 118 17.05 -10.59 -6.70
CA ASP A 118 17.52 -11.33 -7.86
C ASP A 118 16.32 -11.89 -8.65
N GLU A 119 16.52 -12.28 -9.88
CA GLU A 119 15.43 -12.74 -10.75
C GLU A 119 14.66 -13.92 -10.11
N LYS A 120 13.33 -13.81 -10.12
CA LYS A 120 12.39 -14.88 -9.73
C LYS A 120 12.65 -15.49 -8.35
N ASP A 121 12.85 -14.64 -7.36
CA ASP A 121 13.12 -15.07 -6.00
C ASP A 121 11.83 -15.27 -5.17
N TRP A 122 11.95 -16.08 -4.15
CA TRP A 122 10.96 -16.21 -3.08
C TRP A 122 11.54 -15.58 -1.83
N LEU A 123 10.85 -14.57 -1.32
CA LEU A 123 11.32 -13.76 -0.22
C LEU A 123 10.44 -14.00 1.00
N ARG A 124 11.08 -14.22 2.16
CA ARG A 124 10.44 -14.22 3.46
C ARG A 124 10.83 -12.96 4.22
N PHE A 125 9.83 -12.29 4.72
CA PHE A 125 9.95 -11.07 5.51
C PHE A 125 9.69 -11.40 6.97
N ASP A 126 10.60 -10.98 7.84
CA ASP A 126 10.50 -11.07 9.29
C ASP A 126 10.67 -9.66 9.84
N LEU A 127 9.56 -9.00 10.22
CA LEU A 127 9.52 -7.60 10.62
C LEU A 127 9.00 -7.45 12.03
N THR A 128 9.60 -6.53 12.78
CA THR A 128 9.12 -6.09 14.09
C THR A 128 8.54 -4.70 13.97
N ILE A 129 7.32 -4.51 14.44
CA ILE A 129 6.59 -3.24 14.44
C ILE A 129 6.32 -2.87 15.89
N ASP A 130 6.88 -1.75 16.34
CA ASP A 130 6.73 -1.23 17.69
C ASP A 130 6.13 0.17 17.67
N SER A 131 5.13 0.40 18.51
CA SER A 131 4.46 1.70 18.64
C SER A 131 3.99 1.92 20.08
N ASP A 132 4.04 3.16 20.54
CA ASP A 132 3.52 3.56 21.86
C ASP A 132 2.00 3.28 22.02
N SER A 133 1.29 3.10 20.93
CA SER A 133 -0.14 2.74 20.92
C SER A 133 -0.39 1.24 21.05
N MET A 134 0.65 0.43 21.09
CA MET A 134 0.58 -1.04 21.21
C MET A 134 1.10 -1.46 22.57
N SER A 135 0.55 -2.54 23.15
CA SER A 135 1.00 -3.08 24.45
C SER A 135 2.35 -3.78 24.38
N GLU A 136 2.70 -4.32 23.21
CA GLU A 136 3.93 -5.00 22.91
C GLU A 136 4.24 -4.92 21.41
N PRO A 137 5.52 -5.02 20.99
CA PRO A 137 5.89 -5.08 19.59
C PRO A 137 5.22 -6.27 18.88
N TYR A 138 4.81 -6.06 17.64
CA TYR A 138 4.21 -7.10 16.81
C TYR A 138 5.21 -7.67 15.82
N GLU A 139 5.33 -9.00 15.80
CA GLU A 139 6.16 -9.73 14.84
C GLU A 139 5.32 -10.08 13.60
N LEU A 140 5.60 -9.39 12.49
CA LEU A 140 4.96 -9.62 11.20
C LEU A 140 5.81 -10.51 10.32
N GLN A 141 5.28 -11.68 9.94
CA GLN A 141 5.93 -12.60 9.02
C GLN A 141 5.06 -12.82 7.79
N PHE A 142 5.64 -12.69 6.60
CA PHE A 142 4.96 -13.00 5.35
C PHE A 142 5.96 -13.36 4.24
N GLU A 143 5.46 -13.99 3.20
CA GLU A 143 6.26 -14.41 2.05
C GLU A 143 5.78 -13.76 0.76
N ARG A 144 6.73 -13.57 -0.18
CA ARG A 144 6.47 -12.98 -1.50
C ARG A 144 7.30 -13.65 -2.58
N ARG A 145 6.65 -13.92 -3.71
CA ARG A 145 7.34 -14.19 -4.96
C ARG A 145 7.57 -12.91 -5.73
N PHE A 146 8.78 -12.77 -6.23
CA PHE A 146 9.16 -11.76 -7.20
C PHE A 146 9.27 -12.43 -8.58
N TYR A 147 8.62 -11.85 -9.60
CA TYR A 147 8.59 -12.39 -10.97
C TYR A 147 9.26 -11.44 -11.94
#